data_26fdda2b69f08cdbcda1f4bee85f8114
#
_entry.id   26fdda2b69f08cdbcda1f4bee85f8114
#
_cell.length_a   1.000
_cell.length_b   1.000
_cell.length_c   1.000
_cell.angle_alpha   90.00
_cell.angle_beta   90.00
_cell.angle_gamma   90.00
#
_symmetry.space_group_name_H-M   'P 1'
#
loop_
_entity.id
_entity.type
_entity.pdbx_description
1 polymer ?
#
loop_
_entity_poly.entity_id
_entity_poly.type
_entity_poly.pdbx_seq_one_letter_code
_entity_poly.pdbx_strand_id
1 'polypeptide(L)'
;MRIGILDEHPEWSRRLIAELEGRGLEVERIDHSEHGFDPRDRRPHWDVVVNRTSPSSHRRGHGRVLFYAEPLLAHLEALGVPVINSVTTWRFEKSKALQVGLFERLGVRYPRTVVVNGVGPLRRAARDVRFPALVKPNVGGSGALIERFETPAELQARAAELDFGPDGVALLQEYIEPRDGAIVRVEVLDGRMLYAIRIVRRSDQFNLCPADLCRVPASDALAACPVDAAPVLDITRHEPPQEAVEQAIALTRAASIDVGGVEYLVGAADGRTYVYDVNATSNFVADAPRVLGFDPFPAFADTIVRAAGRAARVAA
;
A
#
# COMPACT_ATOMS: atom_id res chain seq x y z
N MET A 1 27.42 -6.46 6.09
CA MET A 1 26.24 -6.13 5.23
C MET A 1 25.57 -4.96 5.87
N ARG A 2 25.47 -3.85 5.15
CA ARG A 2 24.85 -2.61 5.59
C ARG A 2 23.53 -2.40 4.85
N ILE A 3 22.43 -2.28 5.60
CA ILE A 3 21.06 -2.21 5.08
C ILE A 3 20.50 -0.83 5.37
N GLY A 4 20.04 -0.12 4.34
CA GLY A 4 19.31 1.13 4.48
C GLY A 4 17.80 0.88 4.59
N ILE A 5 17.15 1.45 5.59
CA ILE A 5 15.68 1.46 5.71
C ILE A 5 15.19 2.88 5.47
N LEU A 6 14.62 3.11 4.29
CA LEU A 6 14.10 4.42 3.88
C LEU A 6 12.67 4.58 4.38
N ASP A 7 12.44 5.38 5.40
CA ASP A 7 11.12 5.65 5.95
C ASP A 7 10.97 7.07 6.51
N GLU A 8 9.72 7.50 6.68
CA GLU A 8 9.35 8.75 7.36
C GLU A 8 8.53 8.47 8.66
N HIS A 9 8.27 7.20 8.95
CA HIS A 9 7.48 6.77 10.09
C HIS A 9 8.18 5.63 10.86
N PRO A 10 9.01 5.96 11.88
CA PRO A 10 9.90 5.00 12.55
C PRO A 10 9.18 3.78 13.14
N GLU A 11 7.95 3.98 13.62
CA GLU A 11 7.18 2.91 14.25
C GLU A 11 6.85 1.76 13.28
N TRP A 12 6.63 2.07 12.00
CA TRP A 12 6.30 1.06 10.99
C TRP A 12 7.50 0.19 10.59
N SER A 13 8.72 0.70 10.77
CA SER A 13 9.94 -0.04 10.45
C SER A 13 10.57 -0.72 11.67
N ARG A 14 10.12 -0.39 12.90
CA ARG A 14 10.74 -0.86 14.16
C ARG A 14 10.88 -2.38 14.22
N ARG A 15 9.84 -3.15 13.87
CA ARG A 15 9.89 -4.63 13.92
C ARG A 15 10.86 -5.20 12.89
N LEU A 16 10.89 -4.64 11.68
CA LEU A 16 11.83 -5.04 10.65
C LEU A 16 13.27 -4.75 11.08
N ILE A 17 13.52 -3.56 11.60
CA ILE A 17 14.86 -3.16 12.10
C ILE A 17 15.30 -4.11 13.19
N ALA A 18 14.45 -4.36 14.20
CA ALA A 18 14.76 -5.28 15.30
C ALA A 18 15.06 -6.70 14.82
N GLU A 19 14.34 -7.21 13.81
CA GLU A 19 14.60 -8.53 13.22
C GLU A 19 15.96 -8.59 12.51
N LEU A 20 16.32 -7.54 11.76
CA LEU A 20 17.59 -7.47 11.05
C LEU A 20 18.78 -7.31 12.01
N GLU A 21 18.67 -6.43 13.01
CA GLU A 21 19.68 -6.22 14.04
C GLU A 21 19.88 -7.48 14.91
N GLY A 22 18.78 -8.19 15.24
CA GLY A 22 18.83 -9.46 15.96
C GLY A 22 19.60 -10.56 15.22
N ARG A 23 19.78 -10.43 13.90
CA ARG A 23 20.62 -11.29 13.06
C ARG A 23 22.06 -10.81 12.95
N GLY A 24 22.44 -9.76 13.66
CA GLY A 24 23.78 -9.17 13.61
C GLY A 24 24.07 -8.37 12.35
N LEU A 25 23.04 -7.88 11.63
CA LEU A 25 23.17 -7.05 10.45
C LEU A 25 23.28 -5.56 10.86
N GLU A 26 24.07 -4.80 10.11
CA GLU A 26 24.17 -3.35 10.26
C GLU A 26 22.97 -2.68 9.59
N VAL A 27 22.13 -2.00 10.36
CA VAL A 27 20.93 -1.33 9.85
C VAL A 27 21.04 0.16 10.07
N GLU A 28 20.79 0.93 9.01
CA GLU A 28 20.70 2.38 9.06
C GLU A 28 19.29 2.82 8.66
N ARG A 29 18.60 3.51 9.57
CA ARG A 29 17.34 4.16 9.26
C ARG A 29 17.63 5.49 8.54
N ILE A 30 17.05 5.68 7.36
CA ILE A 30 17.18 6.88 6.53
C ILE A 30 15.84 7.62 6.59
N ASP A 31 15.79 8.68 7.40
CA ASP A 31 14.62 9.57 7.43
C ASP A 31 14.63 10.48 6.21
N HIS A 32 13.92 10.07 5.18
CA HIS A 32 13.92 10.81 3.91
C HIS A 32 13.02 12.06 3.91
N SER A 33 12.38 12.38 5.03
CA SER A 33 11.73 13.68 5.22
C SER A 33 12.75 14.82 5.43
N GLU A 34 13.96 14.46 5.93
CA GLU A 34 15.07 15.37 6.22
C GLU A 34 16.38 15.01 5.48
N HIS A 35 16.29 14.11 4.50
CA HIS A 35 17.44 13.59 3.75
C HIS A 35 17.74 14.42 2.50
N GLY A 36 19.03 14.44 2.09
CA GLY A 36 19.51 14.97 0.82
C GLY A 36 20.60 14.07 0.23
N PHE A 37 20.76 14.05 -1.09
CA PHE A 37 21.83 13.32 -1.75
C PHE A 37 22.52 14.19 -2.81
N ASP A 38 23.84 13.98 -3.00
CA ASP A 38 24.60 14.57 -4.09
C ASP A 38 24.68 13.56 -5.25
N PRO A 39 24.09 13.85 -6.44
CA PRO A 39 24.14 12.91 -7.56
C PRO A 39 25.56 12.67 -8.11
N ARG A 40 26.56 13.44 -7.69
CA ARG A 40 27.99 13.22 -8.01
C ARG A 40 28.64 12.18 -7.09
N ASP A 41 28.06 11.89 -5.93
CA ASP A 41 28.52 10.78 -5.09
C ASP A 41 28.11 9.45 -5.72
N ARG A 42 29.12 8.76 -6.24
CA ARG A 42 28.94 7.49 -6.99
C ARG A 42 29.20 6.26 -6.11
N ARG A 43 29.36 6.44 -4.81
CA ARG A 43 29.65 5.32 -3.89
C ARG A 43 28.32 4.70 -3.43
N PRO A 44 28.18 3.37 -3.53
CA PRO A 44 27.06 2.69 -2.88
C PRO A 44 27.31 2.64 -1.37
N HIS A 45 26.49 3.33 -0.59
CA HIS A 45 26.60 3.38 0.87
C HIS A 45 25.99 2.16 1.56
N TRP A 46 25.08 1.46 0.88
CA TRP A 46 24.33 0.31 1.38
C TRP A 46 24.44 -0.86 0.41
N ASP A 47 24.44 -2.07 0.96
CA ASP A 47 24.38 -3.31 0.18
C ASP A 47 22.96 -3.58 -0.36
N VAL A 48 21.94 -3.02 0.29
CA VAL A 48 20.54 -3.04 -0.11
C VAL A 48 19.79 -1.91 0.60
N VAL A 49 18.79 -1.34 -0.07
CA VAL A 49 17.87 -0.38 0.56
C VAL A 49 16.46 -0.95 0.52
N VAL A 50 15.74 -0.85 1.64
CA VAL A 50 14.33 -1.21 1.75
C VAL A 50 13.50 0.08 1.75
N ASN A 51 12.70 0.25 0.72
CA ASN A 51 11.79 1.40 0.59
C ASN A 51 10.51 1.15 1.40
N ARG A 52 10.35 1.94 2.46
CA ARG A 52 9.18 1.96 3.34
C ARG A 52 8.40 3.28 3.23
N THR A 53 8.59 4.01 2.13
CA THR A 53 7.87 5.27 1.86
C THR A 53 6.38 5.02 1.76
N SER A 54 5.59 5.80 2.47
CA SER A 54 4.13 5.69 2.46
C SER A 54 3.47 6.77 1.61
N PRO A 55 2.49 6.43 0.74
CA PRO A 55 1.72 7.44 0.01
C PRO A 55 0.84 8.31 0.93
N SER A 56 0.67 7.94 2.19
CA SER A 56 -0.06 8.75 3.19
C SER A 56 0.84 9.72 3.98
N SER A 57 2.13 9.84 3.65
CA SER A 57 3.10 10.73 4.34
C SER A 57 2.64 12.20 4.41
N HIS A 58 1.92 12.68 3.39
CA HIS A 58 1.37 14.04 3.37
C HIS A 58 0.40 14.34 4.54
N ARG A 59 -0.29 13.32 5.07
CA ARG A 59 -1.19 13.46 6.21
C ARG A 59 -0.46 13.67 7.54
N ARG A 60 0.85 13.40 7.56
CA ARG A 60 1.75 13.59 8.72
C ARG A 60 2.67 14.80 8.54
N GLY A 61 2.36 15.68 7.57
CA GLY A 61 3.18 16.87 7.29
C GLY A 61 4.38 16.60 6.35
N HIS A 62 4.61 15.36 5.94
CA HIS A 62 5.76 14.95 5.13
C HIS A 62 5.42 14.86 3.62
N GLY A 63 4.56 15.76 3.12
CA GLY A 63 4.08 15.72 1.72
C GLY A 63 5.19 15.80 0.66
N ARG A 64 6.33 16.43 0.97
CA ARG A 64 7.49 16.51 0.06
C ARG A 64 8.08 15.14 -0.26
N VAL A 65 7.96 14.18 0.65
CA VAL A 65 8.44 12.80 0.49
C VAL A 65 7.82 12.11 -0.73
N LEU A 66 6.57 12.41 -1.06
CA LEU A 66 5.88 11.86 -2.24
C LEU A 66 6.63 12.13 -3.55
N PHE A 67 7.31 13.26 -3.62
CA PHE A 67 8.08 13.69 -4.80
C PHE A 67 9.57 13.38 -4.67
N TYR A 68 10.11 13.45 -3.46
CA TYR A 68 11.52 13.21 -3.20
C TYR A 68 11.94 11.74 -3.31
N ALA A 69 11.06 10.81 -2.93
CA ALA A 69 11.37 9.39 -2.95
C ALA A 69 11.74 8.88 -4.35
N GLU A 70 11.05 9.32 -5.40
CA GLU A 70 11.29 8.83 -6.76
C GLU A 70 12.71 9.13 -7.27
N PRO A 71 13.22 10.38 -7.26
CA PRO A 71 14.60 10.66 -7.66
C PRO A 71 15.64 9.99 -6.76
N LEU A 72 15.39 9.85 -5.45
CA LEU A 72 16.31 9.15 -4.56
C LEU A 72 16.41 7.65 -4.91
N LEU A 73 15.27 6.96 -5.06
CA LEU A 73 15.25 5.55 -5.44
C LEU A 73 15.91 5.32 -6.80
N ALA A 74 15.61 6.17 -7.79
CA ALA A 74 16.25 6.09 -9.10
C ALA A 74 17.77 6.31 -9.03
N HIS A 75 18.25 7.21 -8.16
CA HIS A 75 19.67 7.39 -7.93
C HIS A 75 20.32 6.15 -7.32
N LEU A 76 19.72 5.55 -6.30
CA LEU A 76 20.22 4.32 -5.67
C LEU A 76 20.31 3.16 -6.68
N GLU A 77 19.26 2.98 -7.48
CA GLU A 77 19.26 1.94 -8.54
C GLU A 77 20.35 2.20 -9.60
N ALA A 78 20.58 3.47 -9.98
CA ALA A 78 21.66 3.84 -10.90
C ALA A 78 23.08 3.59 -10.34
N LEU A 79 23.22 3.54 -9.02
CA LEU A 79 24.46 3.13 -8.34
C LEU A 79 24.60 1.60 -8.25
N GLY A 80 23.61 0.82 -8.72
CA GLY A 80 23.58 -0.64 -8.61
C GLY A 80 23.17 -1.15 -7.23
N VAL A 81 22.66 -0.29 -6.35
CA VAL A 81 22.13 -0.69 -5.05
C VAL A 81 20.77 -1.37 -5.26
N PRO A 82 20.58 -2.63 -4.83
CA PRO A 82 19.27 -3.25 -4.84
C PRO A 82 18.29 -2.46 -3.98
N VAL A 83 17.13 -2.14 -4.53
CA VAL A 83 16.06 -1.46 -3.80
C VAL A 83 14.86 -2.38 -3.69
N ILE A 84 14.53 -2.83 -2.49
CA ILE A 84 13.31 -3.60 -2.24
C ILE A 84 12.14 -2.65 -2.17
N ASN A 85 11.19 -2.94 -2.99
CA ASN A 85 10.18 -2.08 -3.55
C ASN A 85 10.81 -0.89 -4.30
N SER A 86 11.22 -1.18 -5.52
CA SER A 86 11.94 -0.34 -6.47
C SER A 86 11.24 1.00 -6.78
N VAL A 87 11.92 1.86 -7.55
CA VAL A 87 11.30 3.08 -8.09
C VAL A 87 10.06 2.78 -8.94
N THR A 88 10.05 1.68 -9.68
CA THR A 88 8.87 1.22 -10.44
C THR A 88 7.72 0.88 -9.49
N THR A 89 8.00 0.14 -8.43
CA THR A 89 7.02 -0.18 -7.38
C THR A 89 6.46 1.09 -6.75
N TRP A 90 7.31 2.06 -6.43
CA TRP A 90 6.88 3.33 -5.83
C TRP A 90 5.88 4.09 -6.72
N ARG A 91 6.06 4.07 -8.03
CA ARG A 91 5.10 4.68 -8.97
C ARG A 91 3.71 4.05 -8.87
N PHE A 92 3.62 2.74 -8.74
CA PHE A 92 2.33 2.05 -8.54
C PHE A 92 1.77 2.27 -7.14
N GLU A 93 2.62 2.25 -6.10
CA GLU A 93 2.21 2.48 -4.71
C GLU A 93 1.55 3.85 -4.53
N LYS A 94 2.13 4.90 -5.11
CA LYS A 94 1.60 6.26 -4.96
C LYS A 94 0.47 6.61 -5.92
N SER A 95 0.05 5.72 -6.85
CA SER A 95 -0.94 6.06 -7.87
C SER A 95 -1.96 4.95 -8.11
N LYS A 96 -3.16 5.12 -7.57
CA LYS A 96 -4.30 4.23 -7.85
C LYS A 96 -4.72 4.24 -9.31
N ALA A 97 -4.50 5.36 -10.02
CA ALA A 97 -4.74 5.44 -11.45
C ALA A 97 -3.83 4.49 -12.24
N LEU A 98 -2.54 4.38 -11.88
CA LEU A 98 -1.63 3.41 -12.49
C LEU A 98 -2.04 1.97 -12.14
N GLN A 99 -2.52 1.72 -10.92
CA GLN A 99 -3.01 0.40 -10.51
C GLN A 99 -4.21 -0.02 -11.37
N VAL A 100 -5.19 0.85 -11.57
CA VAL A 100 -6.36 0.57 -12.43
C VAL A 100 -5.94 0.28 -13.87
N GLY A 101 -4.99 1.04 -14.42
CA GLY A 101 -4.42 0.77 -15.74
C GLY A 101 -3.68 -0.58 -15.81
N LEU A 102 -3.08 -1.02 -14.70
CA LEU A 102 -2.46 -2.33 -14.59
C LEU A 102 -3.50 -3.45 -14.57
N PHE A 103 -4.60 -3.29 -13.80
CA PHE A 103 -5.70 -4.25 -13.75
C PHE A 103 -6.30 -4.48 -15.14
N GLU A 104 -6.59 -3.40 -15.87
CA GLU A 104 -7.11 -3.48 -17.25
C GLU A 104 -6.13 -4.22 -18.17
N ARG A 105 -4.85 -3.86 -18.16
CA ARG A 105 -3.83 -4.46 -19.01
C ARG A 105 -3.64 -5.96 -18.78
N LEU A 106 -3.82 -6.42 -17.53
CA LEU A 106 -3.70 -7.84 -17.17
C LEU A 106 -5.03 -8.59 -17.22
N GLY A 107 -6.12 -7.93 -17.62
CA GLY A 107 -7.45 -8.56 -17.68
C GLY A 107 -7.99 -8.95 -16.29
N VAL A 108 -7.48 -8.34 -15.23
CA VAL A 108 -7.97 -8.56 -13.87
C VAL A 108 -9.24 -7.77 -13.66
N ARG A 109 -10.29 -8.42 -13.15
CA ARG A 109 -11.57 -7.74 -12.87
C ARG A 109 -11.43 -6.75 -11.72
N TYR A 110 -11.90 -5.53 -11.94
CA TYR A 110 -11.94 -4.45 -10.95
C TYR A 110 -13.26 -3.68 -11.06
N PRO A 111 -13.70 -2.93 -10.03
CA PRO A 111 -14.89 -2.08 -10.12
C PRO A 111 -14.73 -1.03 -11.21
N ARG A 112 -15.79 -0.78 -12.01
CA ARG A 112 -15.76 0.27 -13.05
C ARG A 112 -15.21 1.56 -12.46
N THR A 113 -14.17 2.11 -13.06
CA THR A 113 -13.42 3.27 -12.55
C THR A 113 -13.15 4.26 -13.67
N VAL A 114 -13.31 5.55 -13.37
CA VAL A 114 -12.91 6.67 -14.23
C VAL A 114 -11.93 7.53 -13.46
N VAL A 115 -10.74 7.76 -14.02
CA VAL A 115 -9.74 8.67 -13.45
C VAL A 115 -10.07 10.09 -13.89
N VAL A 116 -10.07 11.03 -12.94
CA VAL A 116 -10.47 12.42 -13.17
C VAL A 116 -9.43 13.40 -12.63
N ASN A 117 -9.22 14.47 -13.38
CA ASN A 117 -8.35 15.58 -13.00
C ASN A 117 -9.23 16.81 -12.72
N GLY A 118 -9.77 16.88 -11.49
CA GLY A 118 -10.56 18.00 -11.03
C GLY A 118 -12.08 17.81 -11.11
N VAL A 119 -12.81 18.79 -10.58
CA VAL A 119 -14.27 18.76 -10.35
C VAL A 119 -15.07 18.67 -11.66
N GLY A 120 -14.69 19.39 -12.69
CA GLY A 120 -15.41 19.40 -13.96
C GLY A 120 -15.44 18.01 -14.63
N PRO A 121 -14.29 17.33 -14.81
CA PRO A 121 -14.24 15.94 -15.25
C PRO A 121 -14.99 14.98 -14.35
N LEU A 122 -14.91 15.13 -13.01
CA LEU A 122 -15.64 14.30 -12.06
C LEU A 122 -17.17 14.36 -12.29
N ARG A 123 -17.70 15.57 -12.45
CA ARG A 123 -19.14 15.76 -12.73
C ARG A 123 -19.58 15.11 -14.05
N ARG A 124 -18.72 15.12 -15.08
CA ARG A 124 -19.01 14.42 -16.35
C ARG A 124 -18.98 12.91 -16.19
N ALA A 125 -17.95 12.39 -15.51
CA ALA A 125 -17.76 10.96 -15.30
C ALA A 125 -18.90 10.30 -14.50
N ALA A 126 -19.65 11.07 -13.70
CA ALA A 126 -20.82 10.58 -12.98
C ALA A 126 -21.92 9.98 -13.87
N ARG A 127 -21.89 10.24 -15.18
CA ARG A 127 -22.80 9.63 -16.17
C ARG A 127 -22.41 8.23 -16.62
N ASP A 128 -21.13 7.89 -16.42
CA ASP A 128 -20.49 6.68 -16.98
C ASP A 128 -20.21 5.62 -15.92
N VAL A 129 -20.49 5.93 -14.63
CA VAL A 129 -20.27 5.04 -13.51
C VAL A 129 -21.62 4.74 -12.83
N ARG A 130 -21.82 3.48 -12.46
CA ARG A 130 -23.00 3.05 -11.69
C ARG A 130 -22.87 3.49 -10.24
N PHE A 131 -23.99 3.91 -9.66
CA PHE A 131 -24.10 4.27 -8.25
C PHE A 131 -24.74 3.13 -7.45
N PRO A 132 -24.41 3.02 -6.13
CA PRO A 132 -23.50 3.86 -5.37
C PRO A 132 -22.06 3.88 -5.93
N ALA A 133 -21.37 5.00 -5.76
CA ALA A 133 -20.01 5.17 -6.24
C ALA A 133 -19.10 5.80 -5.17
N LEU A 134 -17.81 5.54 -5.28
CA LEU A 134 -16.78 6.10 -4.41
C LEU A 134 -15.97 7.15 -5.17
N VAL A 135 -15.67 8.26 -4.52
CA VAL A 135 -14.59 9.15 -4.94
C VAL A 135 -13.39 8.88 -4.05
N LYS A 136 -12.27 8.55 -4.67
CA LYS A 136 -11.01 8.20 -3.99
C LYS A 136 -9.89 9.11 -4.48
N PRO A 137 -9.06 9.72 -3.62
CA PRO A 137 -7.83 10.36 -4.06
C PRO A 137 -6.91 9.35 -4.77
N ASN A 138 -6.20 9.80 -5.79
CA ASN A 138 -5.20 8.98 -6.46
C ASN A 138 -4.03 8.64 -5.52
N VAL A 139 -3.54 9.63 -4.78
CA VAL A 139 -2.46 9.47 -3.80
C VAL A 139 -3.05 9.41 -2.39
N GLY A 140 -2.81 8.32 -1.68
CA GLY A 140 -3.27 8.15 -0.30
C GLY A 140 -3.30 6.69 0.13
N GLY A 141 -3.62 6.46 1.40
CA GLY A 141 -3.70 5.15 2.02
C GLY A 141 -4.70 5.12 3.16
N SER A 142 -4.93 3.93 3.74
CA SER A 142 -5.80 3.70 4.91
C SER A 142 -7.24 4.19 4.73
N GLY A 143 -7.78 4.22 3.50
CA GLY A 143 -9.15 4.66 3.22
C GLY A 143 -9.43 6.15 3.43
N ALA A 144 -8.39 6.95 3.64
CA ALA A 144 -8.53 8.37 3.90
C ALA A 144 -9.10 9.12 2.69
N LEU A 145 -9.97 10.10 2.95
CA LEU A 145 -10.62 10.95 1.95
C LEU A 145 -11.44 10.16 0.92
N ILE A 146 -11.78 8.90 1.19
CA ILE A 146 -12.73 8.16 0.37
C ILE A 146 -14.14 8.55 0.80
N GLU A 147 -14.93 9.05 -0.16
CA GLU A 147 -16.34 9.37 0.07
C GLU A 147 -17.23 8.53 -0.81
N ARG A 148 -18.36 8.06 -0.23
CA ARG A 148 -19.39 7.31 -0.92
C ARG A 148 -20.57 8.23 -1.25
N PHE A 149 -21.08 8.06 -2.45
CA PHE A 149 -22.24 8.78 -2.98
C PHE A 149 -23.29 7.78 -3.44
N GLU A 150 -24.52 7.97 -3.01
CA GLU A 150 -25.64 7.08 -3.35
C GLU A 150 -26.21 7.40 -4.74
N THR A 151 -26.12 8.67 -5.16
CA THR A 151 -26.67 9.13 -6.43
C THR A 151 -25.74 10.11 -7.17
N PRO A 152 -25.89 10.22 -8.52
CA PRO A 152 -25.21 11.26 -9.29
C PRO A 152 -25.56 12.68 -8.83
N ALA A 153 -26.79 12.91 -8.36
CA ALA A 153 -27.22 14.24 -7.90
C ALA A 153 -26.49 14.66 -6.63
N GLU A 154 -26.32 13.75 -5.69
CA GLU A 154 -25.55 13.97 -4.46
C GLU A 154 -24.09 14.33 -4.80
N LEU A 155 -23.45 13.56 -5.69
CA LEU A 155 -22.08 13.85 -6.15
C LEU A 155 -22.01 15.23 -6.82
N GLN A 156 -22.96 15.59 -7.70
CA GLN A 156 -23.00 16.89 -8.37
C GLN A 156 -23.05 18.05 -7.37
N ALA A 157 -23.84 17.93 -6.32
CA ALA A 157 -23.99 18.95 -5.30
C ALA A 157 -22.70 19.17 -4.51
N ARG A 158 -22.01 18.08 -4.12
CA ARG A 158 -20.84 18.13 -3.21
C ARG A 158 -19.49 18.12 -3.92
N ALA A 159 -19.45 17.94 -5.24
CA ALA A 159 -18.20 17.74 -5.99
C ALA A 159 -17.14 18.86 -5.80
N ALA A 160 -17.56 20.10 -5.52
CA ALA A 160 -16.64 21.23 -5.30
C ALA A 160 -15.99 21.24 -3.90
N GLU A 161 -16.53 20.45 -2.96
CA GLU A 161 -16.05 20.36 -1.57
C GLU A 161 -15.03 19.24 -1.38
N LEU A 162 -14.86 18.36 -2.39
CA LEU A 162 -14.05 17.16 -2.29
C LEU A 162 -12.55 17.50 -2.33
N ASP A 163 -11.80 16.88 -1.43
CA ASP A 163 -10.35 16.90 -1.44
C ASP A 163 -9.81 15.74 -2.30
N PHE A 164 -9.18 16.06 -3.41
CA PHE A 164 -8.58 15.08 -4.32
C PHE A 164 -7.16 14.65 -3.90
N GLY A 165 -6.68 15.14 -2.78
CA GLY A 165 -5.34 14.82 -2.29
C GLY A 165 -4.24 15.64 -2.97
N PRO A 166 -2.96 15.27 -2.73
CA PRO A 166 -1.81 16.12 -3.03
C PRO A 166 -1.52 16.33 -4.51
N ASP A 167 -2.02 15.49 -5.40
CA ASP A 167 -1.83 15.61 -6.86
C ASP A 167 -3.06 16.15 -7.60
N GLY A 168 -4.18 16.38 -6.90
CA GLY A 168 -5.42 16.89 -7.47
C GLY A 168 -6.14 15.89 -8.39
N VAL A 169 -5.72 14.63 -8.39
CA VAL A 169 -6.31 13.55 -9.20
C VAL A 169 -7.17 12.63 -8.32
N ALA A 170 -8.32 12.23 -8.81
CA ALA A 170 -9.20 11.30 -8.11
C ALA A 170 -9.72 10.19 -9.05
N LEU A 171 -10.25 9.16 -8.46
CA LEU A 171 -10.94 8.06 -9.12
C LEU A 171 -12.42 8.10 -8.71
N LEU A 172 -13.31 8.16 -9.68
CA LEU A 172 -14.71 7.83 -9.50
C LEU A 172 -14.89 6.34 -9.78
N GLN A 173 -15.23 5.57 -8.77
CA GLN A 173 -15.29 4.12 -8.84
C GLN A 173 -16.66 3.60 -8.39
N GLU A 174 -17.24 2.67 -9.17
CA GLU A 174 -18.44 1.93 -8.76
C GLU A 174 -18.21 1.26 -7.40
N TYR A 175 -19.17 1.40 -6.50
CA TYR A 175 -19.14 0.69 -5.23
C TYR A 175 -19.71 -0.72 -5.44
N ILE A 176 -18.87 -1.70 -5.18
CA ILE A 176 -19.29 -3.11 -5.15
C ILE A 176 -19.50 -3.49 -3.70
N GLU A 177 -20.74 -3.84 -3.35
CA GLU A 177 -21.05 -4.35 -2.02
C GLU A 177 -20.33 -5.67 -1.77
N PRO A 178 -19.42 -5.75 -0.78
CA PRO A 178 -18.73 -7.00 -0.51
C PRO A 178 -19.66 -8.02 0.14
N ARG A 179 -19.59 -9.26 -0.32
CA ARG A 179 -20.30 -10.39 0.31
C ARG A 179 -19.86 -10.51 1.78
N ASP A 180 -20.84 -10.60 2.68
CA ASP A 180 -20.63 -10.67 4.13
C ASP A 180 -19.82 -9.49 4.72
N GLY A 181 -19.81 -8.34 4.05
CA GLY A 181 -19.02 -7.18 4.47
C GLY A 181 -17.50 -7.42 4.50
N ALA A 182 -17.02 -8.45 3.81
CA ALA A 182 -15.64 -8.90 3.90
C ALA A 182 -14.81 -8.50 2.69
N ILE A 183 -13.55 -8.15 2.95
CA ILE A 183 -12.50 -8.08 1.94
C ILE A 183 -11.43 -9.12 2.23
N VAL A 184 -10.63 -9.44 1.24
CA VAL A 184 -9.47 -10.32 1.37
C VAL A 184 -8.22 -9.57 0.93
N ARG A 185 -7.16 -9.71 1.72
CA ARG A 185 -5.83 -9.22 1.39
C ARG A 185 -4.87 -10.40 1.25
N VAL A 186 -4.25 -10.52 0.08
CA VAL A 186 -3.22 -11.51 -0.24
C VAL A 186 -1.86 -10.83 -0.15
N GLU A 187 -1.06 -11.21 0.84
CA GLU A 187 0.31 -10.74 0.97
C GLU A 187 1.24 -11.59 0.11
N VAL A 188 2.04 -10.91 -0.70
CA VAL A 188 3.03 -11.51 -1.60
C VAL A 188 4.43 -11.06 -1.16
N LEU A 189 5.35 -12.00 -1.12
CA LEU A 189 6.77 -11.79 -0.83
C LEU A 189 7.62 -12.57 -1.82
N ASP A 190 8.56 -11.89 -2.50
CA ASP A 190 9.49 -12.49 -3.46
C ASP A 190 8.76 -13.35 -4.53
N GLY A 191 7.62 -12.81 -5.04
CA GLY A 191 6.82 -13.45 -6.08
C GLY A 191 6.00 -14.66 -5.65
N ARG A 192 5.79 -14.88 -4.34
CA ARG A 192 4.98 -15.97 -3.78
C ARG A 192 3.99 -15.44 -2.75
N MET A 193 2.83 -16.07 -2.67
CA MET A 193 1.92 -15.78 -1.56
C MET A 193 2.58 -16.12 -0.23
N LEU A 194 2.65 -15.16 0.67
CA LEU A 194 3.14 -15.35 2.03
C LEU A 194 2.01 -15.81 2.95
N TYR A 195 0.89 -15.13 2.89
CA TYR A 195 -0.37 -15.48 3.56
C TYR A 195 -1.53 -14.70 2.92
N ALA A 196 -2.75 -15.04 3.31
CA ALA A 196 -3.89 -14.19 3.08
C ALA A 196 -4.75 -14.06 4.34
N ILE A 197 -5.44 -12.93 4.45
CA ILE A 197 -6.36 -12.61 5.54
C ILE A 197 -7.69 -12.15 4.99
N ARG A 198 -8.75 -12.55 5.69
CA ARG A 198 -10.10 -12.03 5.51
C ARG A 198 -10.33 -10.96 6.58
N ILE A 199 -10.82 -9.81 6.15
CA ILE A 199 -11.07 -8.67 7.00
C ILE A 199 -12.55 -8.33 6.90
N VAL A 200 -13.26 -8.37 8.02
CA VAL A 200 -14.67 -7.97 8.13
C VAL A 200 -14.73 -6.66 8.90
N ARG A 201 -15.40 -5.68 8.32
CA ARG A 201 -15.65 -4.38 8.97
C ARG A 201 -16.83 -4.50 9.94
N ARG A 202 -16.68 -3.89 11.10
CA ARG A 202 -17.79 -3.73 12.07
C ARG A 202 -18.39 -2.32 12.06
N SER A 203 -17.93 -1.45 11.14
CA SER A 203 -18.42 -0.07 10.99
C SER A 203 -18.41 0.34 9.52
N ASP A 204 -19.13 1.43 9.18
CA ASP A 204 -19.20 1.99 7.83
C ASP A 204 -17.94 2.77 7.40
N GLN A 205 -16.91 2.85 8.24
CA GLN A 205 -15.67 3.54 7.90
C GLN A 205 -14.84 2.74 6.91
N PHE A 206 -14.21 3.43 5.94
CA PHE A 206 -13.35 2.83 4.90
C PHE A 206 -11.91 2.55 5.35
N ASN A 207 -11.53 2.84 6.60
CA ASN A 207 -10.20 2.49 7.11
C ASN A 207 -10.08 0.99 7.30
N LEU A 208 -9.26 0.33 6.47
CA LEU A 208 -9.06 -1.11 6.43
C LEU A 208 -7.60 -1.49 6.65
N CYS A 209 -6.77 -0.61 7.24
CA CYS A 209 -5.37 -0.94 7.47
C CYS A 209 -5.25 -2.07 8.51
N PRO A 210 -4.84 -3.29 8.13
CA PRO A 210 -4.72 -4.41 9.07
C PRO A 210 -3.54 -4.26 10.03
N ALA A 211 -2.65 -3.28 9.80
CA ALA A 211 -1.56 -2.91 10.70
C ALA A 211 -2.02 -1.94 11.79
N ASP A 212 -3.10 -1.18 11.57
CA ASP A 212 -3.67 -0.21 12.50
C ASP A 212 -4.68 -0.86 13.45
N LEU A 213 -4.39 -2.03 14.00
CA LEU A 213 -5.04 -2.48 15.22
C LEU A 213 -4.58 -1.54 16.33
N CYS A 214 -5.35 -0.45 16.46
CA CYS A 214 -5.25 0.61 17.45
C CYS A 214 -4.32 0.33 18.63
N ARG A 215 -3.07 0.71 18.52
CA ARG A 215 -2.17 1.00 19.66
C ARG A 215 -1.32 2.19 19.25
N VAL A 216 -1.94 3.37 19.17
CA VAL A 216 -1.19 4.62 19.17
C VAL A 216 -1.07 5.04 20.64
N PRO A 217 0.15 5.27 21.17
CA PRO A 217 0.29 5.90 22.47
C PRO A 217 -0.38 7.27 22.46
N ALA A 218 -0.94 7.67 23.59
CA ALA A 218 -1.78 8.87 23.79
C ALA A 218 -1.10 10.23 23.52
N SER A 219 0.03 10.29 22.84
CA SER A 219 0.77 11.53 22.52
C SER A 219 0.42 12.18 21.19
N ASP A 220 -0.30 11.49 20.28
CA ASP A 220 -0.72 12.06 18.99
C ASP A 220 -2.23 12.26 18.97
N ALA A 221 -2.66 13.46 19.37
CA ALA A 221 -4.06 13.86 19.56
C ALA A 221 -4.91 13.92 18.28
N LEU A 222 -4.46 13.39 17.15
CA LEU A 222 -5.21 13.33 15.88
C LEU A 222 -5.61 11.91 15.45
N ALA A 223 -5.31 10.88 16.23
CA ALA A 223 -5.65 9.49 15.93
C ALA A 223 -5.90 8.64 17.19
N ALA A 224 -6.49 9.19 18.23
CA ALA A 224 -6.80 8.43 19.45
C ALA A 224 -8.02 7.53 19.21
N CYS A 225 -7.78 6.23 18.99
CA CYS A 225 -8.80 5.24 19.34
C CYS A 225 -8.88 5.12 20.85
N PRO A 226 -10.08 5.12 21.47
CA PRO A 226 -10.22 4.86 22.90
C PRO A 226 -9.63 3.49 23.26
N VAL A 227 -8.90 3.42 24.37
CA VAL A 227 -8.18 2.22 24.84
C VAL A 227 -9.10 1.02 25.11
N ASP A 228 -10.40 1.25 25.22
CA ASP A 228 -11.44 0.24 25.52
C ASP A 228 -12.37 -0.06 24.31
N ALA A 229 -12.08 0.43 23.10
CA ALA A 229 -12.89 0.11 21.95
C ALA A 229 -12.61 -1.31 21.47
N ALA A 230 -13.66 -2.12 21.29
CA ALA A 230 -13.55 -3.40 20.60
C ALA A 230 -12.91 -3.21 19.22
N PRO A 231 -12.07 -4.15 18.75
CA PRO A 231 -11.42 -4.02 17.47
C PRO A 231 -12.46 -3.77 16.36
N VAL A 232 -12.27 -2.68 15.62
CA VAL A 232 -13.16 -2.25 14.53
C VAL A 232 -13.13 -3.25 13.36
N LEU A 233 -12.08 -4.08 13.31
CA LEU A 233 -11.84 -5.09 12.28
C LEU A 233 -11.80 -6.48 12.89
N ASP A 234 -12.51 -7.42 12.27
CA ASP A 234 -12.36 -8.86 12.54
C ASP A 234 -11.44 -9.44 11.46
N ILE A 235 -10.23 -9.86 11.87
CA ILE A 235 -9.19 -10.33 10.97
C ILE A 235 -8.91 -11.80 11.25
N THR A 236 -9.06 -12.64 10.22
CA THR A 236 -8.78 -14.07 10.29
C THR A 236 -7.89 -14.50 9.12
N ARG A 237 -7.07 -15.55 9.36
CA ARG A 237 -6.36 -16.20 8.26
C ARG A 237 -7.37 -16.74 7.25
N HIS A 238 -7.04 -16.64 5.97
CA HIS A 238 -7.88 -17.04 4.87
C HIS A 238 -7.09 -17.85 3.84
N GLU A 239 -7.76 -18.79 3.19
CA GLU A 239 -7.22 -19.52 2.04
C GLU A 239 -7.98 -19.06 0.79
N PRO A 240 -7.40 -18.17 -0.01
CA PRO A 240 -8.06 -17.64 -1.20
C PRO A 240 -8.11 -18.69 -2.32
N PRO A 241 -9.06 -18.59 -3.26
CA PRO A 241 -9.05 -19.36 -4.48
C PRO A 241 -7.73 -19.20 -5.24
N GLN A 242 -7.28 -20.28 -5.89
CA GLN A 242 -6.01 -20.30 -6.63
C GLN A 242 -5.91 -19.17 -7.67
N GLU A 243 -7.01 -18.89 -8.37
CA GLU A 243 -7.09 -17.79 -9.33
C GLU A 243 -6.76 -16.42 -8.69
N ALA A 244 -7.27 -16.15 -7.50
CA ALA A 244 -6.99 -14.90 -6.79
C ALA A 244 -5.51 -14.78 -6.37
N VAL A 245 -4.90 -15.91 -6.00
CA VAL A 245 -3.45 -15.98 -5.69
C VAL A 245 -2.64 -15.70 -6.95
N GLU A 246 -2.97 -16.32 -8.07
CA GLU A 246 -2.29 -16.14 -9.35
C GLU A 246 -2.41 -14.69 -9.85
N GLN A 247 -3.59 -14.08 -9.72
CA GLN A 247 -3.80 -12.67 -10.04
C GLN A 247 -2.96 -11.76 -9.16
N ALA A 248 -2.90 -12.02 -7.83
CA ALA A 248 -2.08 -11.24 -6.91
C ALA A 248 -0.59 -11.33 -7.26
N ILE A 249 -0.09 -12.53 -7.58
CA ILE A 249 1.30 -12.74 -8.01
C ILE A 249 1.58 -12.06 -9.36
N ALA A 250 0.66 -12.13 -10.31
CA ALA A 250 0.81 -11.48 -11.61
C ALA A 250 0.87 -9.95 -11.48
N LEU A 251 0.01 -9.37 -10.64
CA LEU A 251 -0.04 -7.94 -10.36
C LEU A 251 1.25 -7.45 -9.69
N THR A 252 1.69 -8.13 -8.62
CA THR A 252 2.91 -7.76 -7.91
C THR A 252 4.14 -7.88 -8.79
N ARG A 253 4.23 -8.92 -9.61
CA ARG A 253 5.31 -9.10 -10.58
C ARG A 253 5.32 -7.99 -11.63
N ALA A 254 4.16 -7.64 -12.21
CA ALA A 254 4.07 -6.60 -13.24
C ALA A 254 4.33 -5.18 -12.71
N ALA A 255 4.12 -4.96 -11.41
CA ALA A 255 4.45 -3.71 -10.71
C ALA A 255 5.84 -3.74 -10.04
N SER A 256 6.63 -4.81 -10.24
CA SER A 256 7.96 -5.01 -9.62
C SER A 256 7.92 -4.96 -8.08
N ILE A 257 6.84 -5.43 -7.47
CA ILE A 257 6.65 -5.43 -6.01
C ILE A 257 7.32 -6.67 -5.43
N ASP A 258 8.33 -6.48 -4.60
CA ASP A 258 9.01 -7.54 -3.87
C ASP A 258 8.23 -7.99 -2.63
N VAL A 259 7.62 -7.02 -1.93
CA VAL A 259 6.74 -7.24 -0.78
C VAL A 259 5.54 -6.31 -0.85
N GLY A 260 4.33 -6.88 -0.75
CA GLY A 260 3.11 -6.09 -0.80
C GLY A 260 1.84 -6.92 -0.73
N GLY A 261 0.71 -6.24 -0.55
CA GLY A 261 -0.60 -6.85 -0.45
C GLY A 261 -1.51 -6.44 -1.60
N VAL A 262 -2.23 -7.41 -2.15
CA VAL A 262 -3.30 -7.19 -3.13
C VAL A 262 -4.64 -7.38 -2.44
N GLU A 263 -5.52 -6.40 -2.58
CA GLU A 263 -6.84 -6.42 -1.95
C GLU A 263 -7.95 -6.68 -2.97
N TYR A 264 -8.81 -7.63 -2.64
CA TYR A 264 -9.99 -7.94 -3.43
C TYR A 264 -11.23 -8.15 -2.54
N LEU A 265 -12.38 -8.07 -3.17
CA LEU A 265 -13.66 -8.45 -2.58
C LEU A 265 -14.42 -9.38 -3.51
N VAL A 266 -15.37 -10.11 -2.95
CA VAL A 266 -16.36 -10.87 -3.73
C VAL A 266 -17.66 -10.08 -3.71
N GLY A 267 -18.16 -9.72 -4.89
CA GLY A 267 -19.41 -8.98 -5.02
C GLY A 267 -20.61 -9.74 -4.46
N ALA A 268 -21.41 -9.08 -3.62
CA ALA A 268 -22.61 -9.71 -3.04
C ALA A 268 -23.67 -10.06 -4.10
N ALA A 269 -23.77 -9.21 -5.14
CA ALA A 269 -24.80 -9.36 -6.17
C ALA A 269 -24.49 -10.45 -7.20
N ASP A 270 -23.22 -10.66 -7.55
CA ASP A 270 -22.82 -11.51 -8.68
C ASP A 270 -21.83 -12.62 -8.33
N GLY A 271 -21.29 -12.61 -7.11
CA GLY A 271 -20.33 -13.59 -6.64
C GLY A 271 -18.95 -13.53 -7.31
N ARG A 272 -18.65 -12.46 -8.05
CA ARG A 272 -17.38 -12.31 -8.77
C ARG A 272 -16.33 -11.62 -7.91
N THR A 273 -15.07 -11.97 -8.16
CA THR A 273 -13.92 -11.33 -7.50
C THR A 273 -13.58 -10.02 -8.19
N TYR A 274 -13.36 -8.97 -7.40
CA TYR A 274 -12.96 -7.63 -7.85
C TYR A 274 -11.72 -7.20 -7.08
N VAL A 275 -10.59 -7.03 -7.77
CA VAL A 275 -9.39 -6.40 -7.20
C VAL A 275 -9.59 -4.89 -7.20
N TYR A 276 -9.22 -4.21 -6.11
CA TYR A 276 -9.47 -2.78 -6.01
C TYR A 276 -8.30 -1.96 -5.44
N ASP A 277 -7.28 -2.61 -4.86
CA ASP A 277 -6.10 -1.93 -4.32
C ASP A 277 -4.86 -2.84 -4.31
N VAL A 278 -3.69 -2.24 -4.49
CA VAL A 278 -2.39 -2.89 -4.39
C VAL A 278 -1.50 -2.02 -3.52
N ASN A 279 -0.96 -2.59 -2.45
CA ASN A 279 -0.18 -1.88 -1.45
C ASN A 279 1.23 -2.47 -1.37
N ALA A 280 2.24 -1.72 -1.78
CA ALA A 280 3.63 -2.14 -1.71
C ALA A 280 4.29 -1.81 -0.36
N THR A 281 3.73 -0.89 0.42
CA THR A 281 4.20 -0.62 1.78
C THR A 281 3.46 -1.48 2.79
N SER A 282 3.79 -2.79 2.83
CA SER A 282 3.16 -3.70 3.79
C SER A 282 3.80 -3.59 5.18
N ASN A 283 2.97 -3.39 6.20
CA ASN A 283 3.34 -3.50 7.62
C ASN A 283 2.99 -4.88 8.19
N PHE A 284 2.50 -5.79 7.33
CA PHE A 284 1.90 -7.06 7.68
C PHE A 284 0.72 -6.91 8.66
N VAL A 285 0.05 -8.00 8.96
CA VAL A 285 -1.05 -7.97 9.92
C VAL A 285 -0.51 -7.81 11.35
N ALA A 286 -1.13 -6.94 12.11
CA ALA A 286 -0.81 -6.81 13.53
C ALA A 286 -1.10 -8.13 14.27
N ASP A 287 -0.27 -8.44 15.28
CA ASP A 287 -0.34 -9.69 16.02
C ASP A 287 -0.35 -10.95 15.12
N ALA A 288 0.50 -10.92 14.08
CA ALA A 288 0.61 -11.98 13.10
C ALA A 288 0.75 -13.39 13.71
N PRO A 289 1.53 -13.62 14.80
CA PRO A 289 1.59 -14.94 15.42
C PRO A 289 0.24 -15.48 15.86
N ARG A 290 -0.64 -14.63 16.40
CA ARG A 290 -2.00 -15.04 16.80
C ARG A 290 -2.92 -15.27 15.60
N VAL A 291 -2.85 -14.40 14.59
CA VAL A 291 -3.75 -14.46 13.43
C VAL A 291 -3.33 -15.53 12.43
N LEU A 292 -2.02 -15.67 12.20
CA LEU A 292 -1.46 -16.53 11.14
C LEU A 292 -0.83 -17.82 11.66
N GLY A 293 -0.43 -17.86 12.95
CA GLY A 293 0.36 -18.94 13.53
C GLY A 293 1.88 -18.79 13.29
N PHE A 294 2.34 -17.71 12.66
CA PHE A 294 3.76 -17.42 12.43
C PHE A 294 4.04 -15.92 12.33
N ASP A 295 5.31 -15.53 12.43
CA ASP A 295 5.77 -14.17 12.20
C ASP A 295 6.29 -14.00 10.76
N PRO A 296 5.78 -13.06 9.94
CA PRO A 296 6.24 -12.84 8.57
C PRO A 296 7.58 -12.10 8.46
N PHE A 297 8.03 -11.39 9.51
CA PHE A 297 9.26 -10.59 9.46
C PHE A 297 10.53 -11.41 9.21
N PRO A 298 10.73 -12.61 9.78
CA PRO A 298 11.87 -13.46 9.42
C PRO A 298 11.96 -13.78 7.92
N ALA A 299 10.85 -14.10 7.27
CA ALA A 299 10.83 -14.36 5.82
C ALA A 299 11.16 -13.10 5.01
N PHE A 300 10.72 -11.93 5.47
CA PHE A 300 11.06 -10.66 4.84
C PHE A 300 12.56 -10.33 5.00
N ALA A 301 13.13 -10.51 6.19
CA ALA A 301 14.56 -10.35 6.42
C ALA A 301 15.41 -11.29 5.54
N ASP A 302 14.99 -12.55 5.36
CA ASP A 302 15.62 -13.48 4.42
C ASP A 302 15.61 -12.96 2.99
N THR A 303 14.51 -12.34 2.55
CA THR A 303 14.40 -11.74 1.22
C THR A 303 15.36 -10.58 1.03
N ILE A 304 15.50 -9.71 2.05
CA ILE A 304 16.45 -8.59 2.05
C ILE A 304 17.89 -9.10 1.92
N VAL A 305 18.27 -10.08 2.74
CA VAL A 305 19.63 -10.67 2.71
C VAL A 305 19.92 -11.30 1.35
N ARG A 306 18.94 -12.01 0.76
CA ARG A 306 19.11 -12.58 -0.59
C ARG A 306 19.28 -11.51 -1.67
N ALA A 307 18.56 -10.40 -1.59
CA ALA A 307 18.68 -9.30 -2.54
C ALA A 307 20.08 -8.69 -2.53
N ALA A 308 20.63 -8.39 -1.35
CA ALA A 308 22.01 -7.91 -1.19
C ALA A 308 23.05 -8.90 -1.73
N GLY A 309 22.89 -10.20 -1.43
CA GLY A 309 23.81 -11.24 -1.89
C GLY A 309 23.78 -11.47 -3.41
N ARG A 310 22.67 -11.23 -4.08
CA ARG A 310 22.59 -11.30 -5.56
C ARG A 310 23.37 -10.17 -6.22
N ALA A 311 23.27 -8.94 -5.72
CA ALA A 311 24.01 -7.81 -6.26
C ALA A 311 25.54 -7.95 -6.11
N ALA A 312 26.00 -8.43 -4.96
CA ALA A 312 27.42 -8.68 -4.75
C ALA A 312 28.03 -9.68 -5.76
N ARG A 313 27.26 -10.68 -6.20
CA ARG A 313 27.71 -11.66 -7.22
C ARG A 313 27.70 -11.13 -8.64
N VAL A 314 26.89 -10.13 -8.95
CA VAL A 314 26.85 -9.50 -10.29
C VAL A 314 27.99 -8.48 -10.43
N ALA A 315 28.44 -7.89 -9.32
CA ALA A 315 29.52 -6.91 -9.29
C ALA A 315 30.92 -7.53 -9.22
N ALA A 316 31.04 -8.82 -8.90
CA ALA A 316 32.31 -9.61 -8.85
C ALA A 316 32.59 -10.33 -10.17
#